data_a3b79439ec1d11e6435e2e0b4ccf3bbd
#
_entry.id   a3b79439ec1d11e6435e2e0b4ccf3bbd
#
_cell.length_a   1.000
_cell.length_b   1.000
_cell.length_c   1.000
_cell.angle_alpha   90.00
_cell.angle_beta   90.00
_cell.angle_gamma   90.00
#
_symmetry.space_group_name_H-M   'P 1'
#
loop_
_entity.id
_entity.type
_entity.pdbx_description
1 polymer ?
#
loop_
_entity_poly.entity_id
_entity_poly.type
_entity_poly.pdbx_seq_one_letter_code
_entity_poly.pdbx_strand_id
1 'polypeptide(L)'
;VAERIIIEVKNSPAKISSVEQKKGTTAQRLPYSLSALQIDAGKVFGYSPQDVLDAQQSLYEKKYTSYPRSDCDYLPENQLADKDAILENLAVLSAPFSAFAEKADRSIKSRAWNDKKISAHHAIIPTTVRPEYAALSEKEKNLYGLIARAYIAQFYPAQEFLSTKVELSAGGEMFTASGKVILQQGWKSFYQNDAKKDDVENEEEQQSLPDMQQGDSVEFAGGKIVEGVTKLPTRFTPATLLKAMKEIHKYVHDKELAASLKECSGIGTEATRASIIEMLQKREYIRLEKKQLVPTDLGISLCKILPDKILFP
;
A
#
# COMPACT_ATOMS: atom_id res chain seq x y z
N VAL A 1 -27.23 6.94 -25.89
CA VAL A 1 -26.09 6.24 -26.53
C VAL A 1 -26.01 4.80 -26.01
N ALA A 2 -25.88 4.57 -24.70
CA ALA A 2 -25.69 3.23 -24.12
C ALA A 2 -26.87 2.26 -24.43
N GLU A 3 -28.12 2.72 -24.37
CA GLU A 3 -29.31 1.90 -24.74
C GLU A 3 -29.27 1.45 -26.19
N ARG A 4 -28.89 2.36 -27.11
CA ARG A 4 -28.73 2.03 -28.53
C ARG A 4 -27.71 0.94 -28.74
N ILE A 5 -26.53 1.05 -28.08
CA ILE A 5 -25.44 0.06 -28.17
C ILE A 5 -25.97 -1.32 -27.72
N ILE A 6 -26.68 -1.42 -26.61
CA ILE A 6 -27.25 -2.69 -26.14
C ILE A 6 -28.18 -3.33 -27.19
N ILE A 7 -29.02 -2.54 -27.85
CA ILE A 7 -29.93 -3.05 -28.86
C ILE A 7 -29.17 -3.51 -30.11
N GLU A 8 -28.18 -2.75 -30.55
CA GLU A 8 -27.38 -3.07 -31.74
C GLU A 8 -26.53 -4.36 -31.51
N VAL A 9 -25.92 -4.46 -30.32
CA VAL A 9 -25.11 -5.64 -29.95
C VAL A 9 -25.95 -6.91 -29.82
N LYS A 10 -27.17 -6.81 -29.27
CA LYS A 10 -28.09 -7.94 -29.11
C LYS A 10 -28.43 -8.62 -30.45
N ASN A 11 -28.45 -7.87 -31.52
CA ASN A 11 -28.85 -8.34 -32.84
C ASN A 11 -27.67 -8.58 -33.79
N SER A 12 -26.45 -8.47 -33.29
CA SER A 12 -25.21 -8.54 -34.11
C SER A 12 -24.32 -9.69 -33.67
N PRO A 13 -23.66 -10.38 -34.62
CA PRO A 13 -22.64 -11.35 -34.27
C PRO A 13 -21.48 -10.64 -33.55
N ALA A 14 -21.03 -11.22 -32.47
CA ALA A 14 -19.87 -10.75 -31.73
C ALA A 14 -18.68 -11.69 -31.99
N LYS A 15 -17.50 -11.10 -32.24
CA LYS A 15 -16.27 -11.83 -32.50
C LYS A 15 -15.11 -11.28 -31.67
N ILE A 16 -14.27 -12.19 -31.20
CA ILE A 16 -13.05 -11.85 -30.50
C ILE A 16 -12.02 -11.33 -31.53
N SER A 17 -11.66 -10.06 -31.39
CA SER A 17 -10.70 -9.37 -32.26
C SER A 17 -9.26 -9.62 -31.84
N SER A 18 -9.00 -9.67 -30.53
CA SER A 18 -7.67 -10.00 -30.00
C SER A 18 -7.75 -10.62 -28.60
N VAL A 19 -6.80 -11.50 -28.31
CA VAL A 19 -6.56 -12.06 -26.97
C VAL A 19 -5.08 -11.88 -26.64
N GLU A 20 -4.79 -11.12 -25.61
CA GLU A 20 -3.43 -10.92 -25.13
C GLU A 20 -3.29 -11.54 -23.73
N GLN A 21 -2.36 -12.50 -23.59
CA GLN A 21 -2.03 -13.12 -22.32
C GLN A 21 -0.60 -12.81 -21.91
N LYS A 22 -0.43 -12.29 -20.70
CA LYS A 22 0.90 -11.97 -20.16
C LYS A 22 1.07 -12.58 -18.77
N LYS A 23 2.15 -13.32 -18.57
CA LYS A 23 2.60 -13.67 -17.23
C LYS A 23 3.16 -12.41 -16.56
N GLY A 24 2.66 -12.12 -15.38
CA GLY A 24 3.14 -11.04 -14.55
C GLY A 24 3.59 -11.55 -13.19
N THR A 25 4.45 -10.79 -12.54
CA THR A 25 4.89 -11.05 -11.17
C THR A 25 4.70 -9.80 -10.32
N THR A 26 4.32 -9.99 -9.05
CA THR A 26 4.35 -8.92 -8.06
C THR A 26 5.44 -9.26 -7.04
N ALA A 27 6.51 -8.48 -7.06
CA ALA A 27 7.62 -8.65 -6.12
C ALA A 27 7.15 -8.45 -4.67
N GLN A 28 7.95 -8.96 -3.73
CA GLN A 28 7.72 -8.81 -2.31
C GLN A 28 7.58 -7.32 -1.96
N ARG A 29 6.62 -7.04 -1.07
CA ARG A 29 6.51 -5.74 -0.44
C ARG A 29 7.80 -5.46 0.34
N LEU A 30 8.36 -4.26 0.20
CA LEU A 30 9.53 -3.87 0.98
C LEU A 30 9.20 -3.81 2.48
N PRO A 31 10.18 -4.02 3.36
CA PRO A 31 10.07 -3.69 4.77
C PRO A 31 9.67 -2.23 5.00
N TYR A 32 9.51 -1.83 6.22
CA TYR A 32 8.96 -0.51 6.55
C TYR A 32 10.02 0.56 6.79
N SER A 33 9.85 1.72 6.18
CA SER A 33 10.24 3.01 6.76
C SER A 33 9.20 3.44 7.81
N LEU A 34 9.51 4.44 8.63
CA LEU A 34 8.56 4.94 9.63
C LEU A 34 7.27 5.45 8.97
N SER A 35 7.36 6.26 7.93
CA SER A 35 6.17 6.76 7.23
C SER A 35 5.33 5.63 6.65
N ALA A 36 5.95 4.60 6.06
CA ALA A 36 5.21 3.46 5.51
C ALA A 36 4.47 2.70 6.63
N LEU A 37 5.12 2.50 7.78
CA LEU A 37 4.50 1.87 8.95
C LEU A 37 3.33 2.70 9.50
N GLN A 38 3.50 4.03 9.61
CA GLN A 38 2.45 4.95 10.06
C GLN A 38 1.23 4.95 9.14
N ILE A 39 1.45 4.93 7.82
CA ILE A 39 0.37 4.88 6.83
C ILE A 39 -0.43 3.59 6.96
N ASP A 40 0.25 2.44 7.05
CA ASP A 40 -0.42 1.15 7.12
C ASP A 40 -1.11 0.92 8.46
N ALA A 41 -0.45 1.24 9.57
CA ALA A 41 -1.06 1.14 10.89
C ALA A 41 -2.28 2.06 11.01
N GLY A 42 -2.23 3.26 10.40
CA GLY A 42 -3.37 4.17 10.31
C GLY A 42 -4.53 3.57 9.50
N LYS A 43 -4.25 2.89 8.39
CA LYS A 43 -5.26 2.19 7.58
C LYS A 43 -5.89 1.02 8.33
N VAL A 44 -5.07 0.12 8.87
CA VAL A 44 -5.51 -1.17 9.43
C VAL A 44 -6.13 -0.99 10.82
N PHE A 45 -5.51 -0.19 11.68
CA PHE A 45 -5.88 -0.06 13.09
C PHE A 45 -6.48 1.31 13.44
N GLY A 46 -6.37 2.30 12.56
CA GLY A 46 -6.80 3.67 12.83
C GLY A 46 -5.88 4.43 13.78
N TYR A 47 -4.62 4.01 13.92
CA TYR A 47 -3.65 4.68 14.79
C TYR A 47 -3.21 6.02 14.21
N SER A 48 -3.00 7.00 15.08
CA SER A 48 -2.37 8.25 14.70
C SER A 48 -0.88 8.03 14.38
N PRO A 49 -0.25 8.87 13.55
CA PRO A 49 1.19 8.79 13.32
C PRO A 49 2.03 8.86 14.60
N GLN A 50 1.57 9.62 15.62
CA GLN A 50 2.26 9.72 16.90
C GLN A 50 2.14 8.42 17.71
N ASP A 51 0.95 7.81 17.78
CA ASP A 51 0.77 6.50 18.43
C ASP A 51 1.73 5.45 17.87
N VAL A 52 1.92 5.45 16.54
CA VAL A 52 2.83 4.52 15.87
C VAL A 52 4.27 4.81 16.24
N LEU A 53 4.67 6.09 16.26
CA LEU A 53 6.02 6.49 16.62
C LEU A 53 6.34 6.08 18.07
N ASP A 54 5.43 6.33 19.00
CA ASP A 54 5.62 6.04 20.42
C ASP A 54 5.74 4.53 20.68
N ALA A 55 4.86 3.73 20.07
CA ALA A 55 4.89 2.28 20.20
C ALA A 55 6.13 1.68 19.50
N GLN A 56 6.55 2.23 18.36
CA GLN A 56 7.76 1.81 17.67
C GLN A 56 9.03 2.18 18.45
N GLN A 57 9.05 3.35 19.07
CA GLN A 57 10.13 3.76 19.96
C GLN A 57 10.26 2.80 21.15
N SER A 58 9.14 2.41 21.75
CA SER A 58 9.11 1.42 22.84
C SER A 58 9.64 0.06 22.40
N LEU A 59 9.25 -0.43 21.21
CA LEU A 59 9.78 -1.70 20.66
C LEU A 59 11.30 -1.64 20.43
N TYR A 60 11.79 -0.50 19.95
CA TYR A 60 13.22 -0.26 19.76
C TYR A 60 14.00 -0.26 21.09
N GLU A 61 13.51 0.44 22.11
CA GLU A 61 14.13 0.52 23.43
C GLU A 61 14.21 -0.87 24.10
N LYS A 62 13.19 -1.72 23.86
CA LYS A 62 13.19 -3.14 24.23
C LYS A 62 14.11 -3.99 23.35
N LYS A 63 14.75 -3.41 22.34
CA LYS A 63 15.62 -4.08 21.35
C LYS A 63 14.90 -5.12 20.48
N TYR A 64 13.58 -5.05 20.33
CA TYR A 64 12.81 -6.00 19.53
C TYR A 64 12.75 -5.60 18.06
N THR A 65 12.96 -4.33 17.74
CA THR A 65 13.04 -3.82 16.37
C THR A 65 14.26 -2.95 16.15
N SER A 66 14.64 -2.75 14.89
CA SER A 66 15.68 -1.80 14.49
C SER A 66 15.23 -0.36 14.67
N TYR A 67 16.09 0.62 14.31
CA TYR A 67 15.89 2.06 14.55
C TYR A 67 14.53 2.58 14.09
N PRO A 68 13.77 3.28 14.97
CA PRO A 68 12.37 3.60 14.75
C PRO A 68 12.10 4.71 13.72
N ARG A 69 13.06 5.61 13.48
CA ARG A 69 12.87 6.79 12.63
C ARG A 69 13.54 6.64 11.26
N SER A 70 13.60 5.41 10.76
CA SER A 70 14.20 5.13 9.46
C SER A 70 13.33 5.68 8.33
N ASP A 71 13.97 6.30 7.35
CA ASP A 71 13.44 6.76 6.08
C ASP A 71 13.60 5.73 4.94
N CYS A 72 14.27 4.61 5.22
CA CYS A 72 14.64 3.59 4.26
C CYS A 72 13.72 2.37 4.34
N ASP A 73 13.42 1.79 3.18
CA ASP A 73 12.63 0.55 3.03
C ASP A 73 13.52 -0.65 2.63
N TYR A 74 14.85 -0.48 2.60
CA TYR A 74 15.81 -1.49 2.16
C TYR A 74 16.67 -2.00 3.31
N LEU A 75 17.31 -3.15 3.09
CA LEU A 75 18.13 -3.85 4.06
C LEU A 75 19.56 -4.00 3.54
N PRO A 76 20.58 -3.87 4.40
CA PRO A 76 21.97 -4.13 4.02
C PRO A 76 22.20 -5.64 3.86
N GLU A 77 23.02 -5.98 2.88
CA GLU A 77 23.27 -7.39 2.54
C GLU A 77 23.94 -8.18 3.68
N ASN A 78 24.73 -7.52 4.51
CA ASN A 78 25.39 -8.15 5.65
C ASN A 78 24.40 -8.63 6.73
N GLN A 79 23.22 -8.00 6.86
CA GLN A 79 22.18 -8.44 7.80
C GLN A 79 21.47 -9.75 7.38
N LEU A 80 21.73 -10.26 6.18
CA LEU A 80 21.30 -11.62 5.83
C LEU A 80 21.86 -12.69 6.77
N ALA A 81 22.98 -12.42 7.42
CA ALA A 81 23.54 -13.34 8.42
C ALA A 81 22.61 -13.56 9.62
N ASP A 82 21.77 -12.57 9.96
CA ASP A 82 20.87 -12.63 11.11
C ASP A 82 19.54 -13.32 10.81
N LYS A 83 19.26 -13.61 9.55
CA LYS A 83 17.93 -14.10 9.09
C LYS A 83 17.46 -15.35 9.83
N ASP A 84 18.37 -16.30 10.08
CA ASP A 84 18.01 -17.57 10.68
C ASP A 84 17.58 -17.38 12.14
N ALA A 85 18.35 -16.62 12.92
CA ALA A 85 18.02 -16.30 14.31
C ALA A 85 16.72 -15.50 14.42
N ILE A 86 16.48 -14.53 13.50
CA ILE A 86 15.25 -13.74 13.49
C ILE A 86 14.05 -14.63 13.15
N LEU A 87 14.11 -15.44 12.09
CA LEU A 87 13.01 -16.31 11.68
C LEU A 87 12.69 -17.38 12.73
N GLU A 88 13.68 -17.96 13.38
CA GLU A 88 13.50 -18.90 14.49
C GLU A 88 12.79 -18.24 15.67
N ASN A 89 13.22 -17.04 16.05
CA ASN A 89 12.54 -16.28 17.10
C ASN A 89 11.08 -16.00 16.75
N LEU A 90 10.79 -15.61 15.50
CA LEU A 90 9.42 -15.33 15.05
C LEU A 90 8.55 -16.59 14.98
N ALA A 91 9.11 -17.73 14.61
CA ALA A 91 8.40 -19.01 14.49
C ALA A 91 7.87 -19.54 15.83
N VAL A 92 8.61 -19.32 16.92
CA VAL A 92 8.24 -19.82 18.26
C VAL A 92 7.33 -18.91 19.06
N LEU A 93 6.99 -17.72 18.53
CA LEU A 93 6.03 -16.82 19.19
C LEU A 93 4.60 -17.34 19.01
N SER A 94 3.76 -17.16 20.04
CA SER A 94 2.31 -17.40 19.93
C SER A 94 1.62 -16.24 19.20
N ALA A 95 1.97 -16.05 17.94
CA ALA A 95 1.52 -14.92 17.12
C ALA A 95 0.96 -15.38 15.76
N PRO A 96 0.03 -14.63 15.15
CA PRO A 96 -0.60 -15.01 13.87
C PRO A 96 0.38 -15.22 12.70
N PHE A 97 1.58 -14.62 12.78
CA PHE A 97 2.59 -14.72 11.74
C PHE A 97 3.60 -15.88 11.94
N SER A 98 3.56 -16.56 13.10
CA SER A 98 4.60 -17.55 13.45
C SER A 98 4.64 -18.74 12.49
N ALA A 99 3.50 -19.26 12.08
CA ALA A 99 3.42 -20.34 11.10
C ALA A 99 4.02 -19.97 9.72
N PHE A 100 4.01 -18.69 9.38
CA PHE A 100 4.66 -18.20 8.16
C PHE A 100 6.16 -18.10 8.33
N ALA A 101 6.65 -17.70 9.51
CA ALA A 101 8.07 -17.68 9.80
C ALA A 101 8.69 -19.09 9.75
N GLU A 102 7.98 -20.09 10.24
CA GLU A 102 8.39 -21.50 10.18
C GLU A 102 8.53 -22.01 8.74
N LYS A 103 7.62 -21.60 7.84
CA LYS A 103 7.58 -22.03 6.44
C LYS A 103 8.41 -21.15 5.50
N ALA A 104 9.12 -20.15 6.01
CA ALA A 104 9.92 -19.24 5.21
C ALA A 104 11.08 -19.96 4.51
N ASP A 105 11.23 -19.72 3.21
CA ASP A 105 12.36 -20.26 2.43
C ASP A 105 13.58 -19.36 2.60
N ARG A 106 14.50 -19.79 3.46
CA ARG A 106 15.73 -19.05 3.82
C ARG A 106 16.72 -18.94 2.68
N SER A 107 16.52 -19.62 1.55
CA SER A 107 17.35 -19.48 0.35
C SER A 107 16.97 -18.25 -0.49
N ILE A 108 15.78 -17.72 -0.30
CA ILE A 108 15.30 -16.56 -1.06
C ILE A 108 15.99 -15.28 -0.56
N LYS A 109 16.60 -14.54 -1.50
CA LYS A 109 17.08 -13.18 -1.31
C LYS A 109 16.21 -12.23 -2.13
N SER A 110 15.30 -11.51 -1.48
CA SER A 110 14.42 -10.57 -2.15
C SER A 110 15.17 -9.30 -2.59
N ARG A 111 14.47 -8.43 -3.34
CA ARG A 111 14.98 -7.11 -3.75
C ARG A 111 15.21 -6.13 -2.58
N ALA A 112 14.73 -6.46 -1.38
CA ALA A 112 14.91 -5.61 -0.20
C ALA A 112 16.38 -5.52 0.23
N TRP A 113 17.16 -6.56 -0.02
CA TRP A 113 18.59 -6.64 0.30
C TRP A 113 19.42 -5.91 -0.75
N ASN A 114 19.71 -4.62 -0.52
CA ASN A 114 20.34 -3.76 -1.50
C ASN A 114 21.13 -2.61 -0.87
N ASP A 115 22.42 -2.77 -0.70
CA ASP A 115 23.33 -1.76 -0.11
C ASP A 115 23.28 -0.42 -0.85
N LYS A 116 23.08 -0.43 -2.17
CA LYS A 116 23.04 0.80 -2.99
C LYS A 116 21.82 1.69 -2.70
N LYS A 117 20.81 1.15 -2.01
CA LYS A 117 19.59 1.87 -1.64
C LYS A 117 19.57 2.34 -0.18
N ILE A 118 20.64 2.10 0.54
CA ILE A 118 20.76 2.48 1.95
C ILE A 118 21.61 3.75 2.03
N SER A 119 21.13 4.73 2.79
CA SER A 119 21.85 5.96 3.10
C SER A 119 22.43 5.89 4.52
N ALA A 120 21.72 6.41 5.49
CA ALA A 120 22.12 6.44 6.90
C ALA A 120 21.50 5.30 7.72
N HIS A 121 20.28 4.89 7.36
CA HIS A 121 19.50 3.88 8.08
C HIS A 121 18.98 2.83 7.11
N HIS A 122 18.69 1.65 7.65
CA HIS A 122 17.99 0.59 6.94
C HIS A 122 16.53 0.47 7.44
N ALA A 123 15.72 -0.31 6.76
CA ALA A 123 14.32 -0.52 7.12
C ALA A 123 14.10 -1.01 8.56
N ILE A 124 12.91 -0.75 9.08
CA ILE A 124 12.46 -1.23 10.39
C ILE A 124 12.14 -2.72 10.28
N ILE A 125 12.89 -3.55 11.00
CA ILE A 125 12.78 -5.01 11.02
C ILE A 125 12.87 -5.56 12.45
N PRO A 126 12.42 -6.81 12.70
CA PRO A 126 12.71 -7.51 13.94
C PRO A 126 14.23 -7.69 14.12
N THR A 127 14.67 -7.74 15.35
CA THR A 127 16.08 -8.04 15.69
C THR A 127 16.25 -9.52 16.06
N THR A 128 17.49 -9.90 16.35
CA THR A 128 17.81 -11.22 16.89
C THR A 128 17.39 -11.41 18.36
N VAL A 129 16.89 -10.36 19.01
CA VAL A 129 16.36 -10.44 20.37
C VAL A 129 14.92 -10.97 20.33
N ARG A 130 14.66 -12.06 21.01
CA ARG A 130 13.33 -12.66 21.10
C ARG A 130 12.44 -11.83 22.00
N PRO A 131 11.29 -11.32 21.49
CA PRO A 131 10.39 -10.52 22.29
C PRO A 131 9.58 -11.37 23.29
N GLU A 132 9.32 -10.79 24.46
CA GLU A 132 8.28 -11.27 25.36
C GLU A 132 6.90 -10.87 24.82
N TYR A 133 6.48 -11.52 23.74
CA TYR A 133 5.33 -11.11 22.93
C TYR A 133 4.02 -11.00 23.74
N ALA A 134 3.82 -11.87 24.74
CA ALA A 134 2.65 -11.83 25.62
C ALA A 134 2.59 -10.54 26.46
N ALA A 135 3.74 -10.00 26.87
CA ALA A 135 3.85 -8.79 27.70
C ALA A 135 3.75 -7.48 26.90
N LEU A 136 3.75 -7.53 25.56
CA LEU A 136 3.58 -6.34 24.74
C LEU A 136 2.16 -5.79 24.87
N SER A 137 2.04 -4.46 24.84
CA SER A 137 0.74 -3.78 24.69
C SER A 137 0.08 -4.14 23.35
N GLU A 138 -1.22 -3.90 23.22
CA GLU A 138 -1.94 -4.16 21.98
C GLU A 138 -1.34 -3.38 20.79
N LYS A 139 -1.00 -2.10 20.98
CA LYS A 139 -0.36 -1.29 19.94
C LYS A 139 0.99 -1.86 19.52
N GLU A 140 1.80 -2.25 20.48
CA GLU A 140 3.10 -2.88 20.18
C GLU A 140 2.94 -4.22 19.46
N LYS A 141 2.00 -5.09 19.88
CA LYS A 141 1.70 -6.36 19.19
C LYS A 141 1.28 -6.14 17.75
N ASN A 142 0.41 -5.17 17.53
CA ASN A 142 -0.10 -4.84 16.20
C ASN A 142 1.01 -4.32 15.29
N LEU A 143 1.87 -3.41 15.77
CA LEU A 143 2.99 -2.89 14.99
C LEU A 143 4.06 -3.94 14.76
N TYR A 144 4.43 -4.70 15.79
CA TYR A 144 5.39 -5.80 15.65
C TYR A 144 4.89 -6.82 14.63
N GLY A 145 3.57 -7.11 14.63
CA GLY A 145 2.94 -7.99 13.65
C GLY A 145 3.05 -7.48 12.21
N LEU A 146 2.87 -6.16 11.96
CA LEU A 146 3.10 -5.57 10.65
C LEU A 146 4.55 -5.71 10.21
N ILE A 147 5.49 -5.35 11.10
CA ILE A 147 6.93 -5.40 10.85
C ILE A 147 7.40 -6.83 10.60
N ALA A 148 6.99 -7.78 11.44
CA ALA A 148 7.34 -9.19 11.31
C ALA A 148 6.81 -9.78 9.98
N ARG A 149 5.55 -9.52 9.61
CA ARG A 149 4.97 -9.98 8.34
C ARG A 149 5.73 -9.41 7.14
N ALA A 150 6.09 -8.13 7.17
CA ALA A 150 6.85 -7.50 6.09
C ALA A 150 8.26 -8.09 5.95
N TYR A 151 8.91 -8.45 7.08
CA TYR A 151 10.20 -9.13 7.10
C TYR A 151 10.11 -10.56 6.58
N ILE A 152 9.16 -11.36 7.10
CA ILE A 152 8.94 -12.75 6.68
C ILE A 152 8.64 -12.82 5.18
N ALA A 153 7.89 -11.87 4.65
CA ALA A 153 7.55 -11.80 3.22
C ALA A 153 8.79 -11.78 2.29
N GLN A 154 9.95 -11.33 2.80
CA GLN A 154 11.19 -11.31 2.04
C GLN A 154 11.74 -12.73 1.74
N PHE A 155 11.27 -13.73 2.44
CA PHE A 155 11.65 -15.14 2.32
C PHE A 155 10.54 -16.00 1.68
N TYR A 156 9.69 -15.36 0.89
CA TYR A 156 8.66 -16.02 0.09
C TYR A 156 8.80 -15.62 -1.38
N PRO A 157 8.40 -16.48 -2.32
CA PRO A 157 8.45 -16.13 -3.74
C PRO A 157 7.54 -14.95 -4.07
N ALA A 158 7.82 -14.28 -5.17
CA ALA A 158 6.92 -13.29 -5.74
C ALA A 158 5.54 -13.92 -6.04
N GLN A 159 4.48 -13.10 -6.04
CA GLN A 159 3.21 -13.56 -6.58
C GLN A 159 3.34 -13.67 -8.10
N GLU A 160 2.86 -14.78 -8.67
CA GLU A 160 2.77 -14.97 -10.12
C GLU A 160 1.31 -15.01 -10.56
N PHE A 161 1.03 -14.37 -11.68
CA PHE A 161 -0.31 -14.33 -12.25
C PHE A 161 -0.28 -14.31 -13.77
N LEU A 162 -1.37 -14.74 -14.39
CA LEU A 162 -1.66 -14.58 -15.79
C LEU A 162 -2.70 -13.46 -15.94
N SER A 163 -2.33 -12.40 -16.65
CA SER A 163 -3.25 -11.34 -17.05
C SER A 163 -3.72 -11.60 -18.47
N THR A 164 -5.04 -11.62 -18.66
CA THR A 164 -5.66 -11.79 -19.98
C THR A 164 -6.42 -10.52 -20.32
N LYS A 165 -6.15 -9.94 -21.47
CA LYS A 165 -6.92 -8.84 -22.06
C LYS A 165 -7.56 -9.34 -23.35
N VAL A 166 -8.87 -9.14 -23.46
CA VAL A 166 -9.65 -9.53 -24.64
C VAL A 166 -10.28 -8.28 -25.24
N GLU A 167 -10.19 -8.16 -26.56
CA GLU A 167 -10.94 -7.17 -27.31
C GLU A 167 -11.93 -7.90 -28.22
N LEU A 168 -13.17 -7.47 -28.25
CA LEU A 168 -14.19 -8.04 -29.07
C LEU A 168 -14.98 -6.95 -29.80
N SER A 169 -15.47 -7.27 -30.99
CA SER A 169 -16.31 -6.38 -31.78
C SER A 169 -17.73 -6.94 -31.87
N ALA A 170 -18.72 -6.08 -31.66
CA ALA A 170 -20.13 -6.42 -31.83
C ALA A 170 -20.95 -5.17 -32.20
N GLY A 171 -21.81 -5.24 -33.22
CA GLY A 171 -22.67 -4.13 -33.63
C GLY A 171 -21.90 -2.87 -34.04
N GLY A 172 -20.67 -3.00 -34.54
CA GLY A 172 -19.82 -1.86 -34.92
C GLY A 172 -19.08 -1.20 -33.74
N GLU A 173 -19.29 -1.67 -32.52
CA GLU A 173 -18.65 -1.15 -31.32
C GLU A 173 -17.55 -2.11 -30.82
N MET A 174 -16.56 -1.56 -30.14
CA MET A 174 -15.45 -2.32 -29.54
C MET A 174 -15.63 -2.43 -28.04
N PHE A 175 -15.49 -3.66 -27.51
CA PHE A 175 -15.55 -3.95 -26.08
C PHE A 175 -14.25 -4.54 -25.60
N THR A 176 -13.91 -4.29 -24.36
CA THR A 176 -12.74 -4.86 -23.73
C THR A 176 -13.13 -5.61 -22.47
N ALA A 177 -12.51 -6.76 -22.25
CA ALA A 177 -12.60 -7.49 -21.00
C ALA A 177 -11.17 -7.78 -20.49
N SER A 178 -10.97 -7.72 -19.19
CA SER A 178 -9.71 -8.09 -18.56
C SER A 178 -9.97 -9.11 -17.45
N GLY A 179 -9.03 -10.03 -17.29
CA GLY A 179 -9.07 -11.04 -16.25
C GLY A 179 -7.69 -11.34 -15.70
N LYS A 180 -7.66 -11.86 -14.47
CA LYS A 180 -6.41 -12.20 -13.80
C LYS A 180 -6.56 -13.53 -13.07
N VAL A 181 -5.69 -14.47 -13.39
CA VAL A 181 -5.60 -15.77 -12.73
C VAL A 181 -4.31 -15.81 -11.92
N ILE A 182 -4.44 -16.07 -10.62
CA ILE A 182 -3.28 -16.22 -9.74
C ILE A 182 -2.71 -17.62 -9.92
N LEU A 183 -1.46 -17.70 -10.38
CA LEU A 183 -0.72 -18.95 -10.55
C LEU A 183 -0.01 -19.36 -9.25
N GLN A 184 0.55 -18.38 -8.54
CA GLN A 184 1.21 -18.58 -7.25
C GLN A 184 0.97 -17.38 -6.34
N GLN A 185 0.44 -17.61 -5.13
CA GLN A 185 0.18 -16.53 -4.18
C GLN A 185 1.46 -15.89 -3.63
N GLY A 186 2.48 -16.68 -3.40
CA GLY A 186 3.74 -16.22 -2.84
C GLY A 186 3.55 -15.46 -1.53
N TRP A 187 4.28 -14.35 -1.36
CA TRP A 187 4.25 -13.51 -0.17
C TRP A 187 2.86 -12.90 0.14
N LYS A 188 1.97 -12.77 -0.84
CA LYS A 188 0.62 -12.23 -0.62
C LYS A 188 -0.29 -13.13 0.21
N SER A 189 0.10 -14.40 0.43
CA SER A 189 -0.62 -15.30 1.31
C SER A 189 -0.82 -14.77 2.74
N PHE A 190 0.08 -13.87 3.21
CA PHE A 190 -0.01 -13.24 4.55
C PHE A 190 -1.09 -12.17 4.66
N TYR A 191 -1.52 -11.62 3.53
CA TYR A 191 -2.39 -10.45 3.46
C TYR A 191 -3.79 -10.75 2.94
N GLN A 192 -4.13 -12.04 2.73
CA GLN A 192 -5.44 -12.43 2.18
C GLN A 192 -6.64 -11.96 3.01
N ASN A 193 -6.48 -11.88 4.34
CA ASN A 193 -7.54 -11.41 5.22
C ASN A 193 -7.61 -9.87 5.28
N ASP A 194 -6.53 -9.17 4.95
CA ASP A 194 -6.47 -7.71 4.93
C ASP A 194 -7.09 -7.16 3.63
N ALA A 195 -6.96 -7.89 2.51
CA ALA A 195 -7.45 -7.52 1.19
C ALA A 195 -8.96 -7.32 1.12
N LYS A 196 -9.74 -8.01 1.94
CA LYS A 196 -11.21 -7.87 1.96
C LYS A 196 -11.72 -6.49 2.42
N LYS A 197 -10.86 -5.61 2.92
CA LYS A 197 -11.25 -4.26 3.37
C LYS A 197 -10.91 -3.15 2.38
N ASP A 198 -9.94 -3.36 1.50
CA ASP A 198 -9.42 -2.32 0.58
C ASP A 198 -9.79 -2.53 -0.90
N ASP A 199 -10.23 -3.75 -1.30
CA ASP A 199 -10.34 -4.17 -2.70
C ASP A 199 -11.69 -3.90 -3.37
N VAL A 200 -12.51 -2.99 -2.85
CA VAL A 200 -13.76 -2.58 -3.54
C VAL A 200 -13.47 -1.86 -4.87
N GLU A 201 -12.23 -1.40 -5.08
CA GLU A 201 -11.83 -0.71 -6.33
C GLU A 201 -11.27 -1.66 -7.41
N ASN A 202 -11.00 -2.94 -7.10
CA ASN A 202 -10.34 -3.88 -8.02
C ASN A 202 -11.10 -5.19 -8.25
N GLU A 203 -12.40 -5.26 -8.00
CA GLU A 203 -13.20 -6.48 -8.29
C GLU A 203 -13.21 -6.81 -9.79
N GLU A 204 -13.10 -5.81 -10.68
CA GLU A 204 -13.05 -6.01 -12.13
C GLU A 204 -11.74 -6.70 -12.59
N GLU A 205 -10.64 -6.56 -11.86
CA GLU A 205 -9.34 -7.19 -12.20
C GLU A 205 -9.24 -8.66 -11.75
N GLN A 206 -10.15 -9.14 -10.91
CA GLN A 206 -10.11 -10.51 -10.38
C GLN A 206 -11.00 -11.49 -11.16
N GLN A 207 -11.63 -11.06 -12.25
CA GLN A 207 -12.41 -11.96 -13.08
C GLN A 207 -11.50 -13.01 -13.73
N SER A 208 -11.92 -14.29 -13.63
CA SER A 208 -11.37 -15.34 -14.47
C SER A 208 -12.13 -15.34 -15.79
N LEU A 209 -11.44 -15.00 -16.87
CA LEU A 209 -12.03 -15.14 -18.20
C LEU A 209 -11.93 -16.60 -18.65
N PRO A 210 -12.93 -17.11 -19.40
CA PRO A 210 -12.85 -18.43 -20.02
C PRO A 210 -11.69 -18.47 -21.03
N ASP A 211 -11.30 -19.67 -21.43
CA ASP A 211 -10.30 -19.84 -22.50
C ASP A 211 -10.91 -19.41 -23.84
N MET A 212 -10.25 -18.49 -24.51
CA MET A 212 -10.73 -17.82 -25.74
C MET A 212 -9.59 -17.60 -26.71
N GLN A 213 -9.92 -17.63 -28.01
CA GLN A 213 -8.97 -17.38 -29.09
C GLN A 213 -9.48 -16.28 -30.02
N GLN A 214 -8.57 -15.64 -30.73
CA GLN A 214 -8.91 -14.67 -31.75
C GLN A 214 -9.76 -15.36 -32.83
N GLY A 215 -10.88 -14.73 -33.21
CA GLY A 215 -11.82 -15.23 -34.20
C GLY A 215 -13.00 -16.01 -33.61
N ASP A 216 -12.95 -16.36 -32.32
CA ASP A 216 -14.07 -17.02 -31.65
C ASP A 216 -15.32 -16.15 -31.70
N SER A 217 -16.47 -16.81 -31.93
CA SER A 217 -17.78 -16.18 -31.84
C SER A 217 -18.28 -16.25 -30.41
N VAL A 218 -18.81 -15.12 -29.92
CA VAL A 218 -19.39 -15.03 -28.57
C VAL A 218 -20.84 -14.56 -28.67
N GLU A 219 -21.67 -15.08 -27.76
CA GLU A 219 -23.06 -14.69 -27.69
C GLU A 219 -23.28 -13.59 -26.66
N PHE A 220 -24.18 -12.65 -26.97
CA PHE A 220 -24.57 -11.61 -26.05
C PHE A 220 -25.59 -12.14 -25.03
N ALA A 221 -25.15 -12.38 -23.82
CA ALA A 221 -26.01 -12.86 -22.73
C ALA A 221 -26.86 -11.73 -22.09
N GLY A 222 -26.39 -10.48 -22.16
CA GLY A 222 -27.09 -9.35 -21.61
C GLY A 222 -26.16 -8.15 -21.37
N GLY A 223 -26.74 -6.97 -21.23
CA GLY A 223 -26.03 -5.72 -20.92
C GLY A 223 -26.71 -4.95 -19.79
N LYS A 224 -25.94 -4.35 -18.92
CA LYS A 224 -26.42 -3.47 -17.85
C LYS A 224 -25.78 -2.09 -17.99
N ILE A 225 -26.60 -1.06 -18.00
CA ILE A 225 -26.12 0.32 -17.91
C ILE A 225 -25.87 0.63 -16.45
N VAL A 226 -24.65 1.04 -16.14
CA VAL A 226 -24.27 1.50 -14.81
C VAL A 226 -24.04 3.01 -14.87
N GLU A 227 -24.86 3.75 -14.16
CA GLU A 227 -24.66 5.18 -13.98
C GLU A 227 -23.58 5.42 -12.93
N GLY A 228 -22.48 6.03 -13.34
CA GLY A 228 -21.41 6.45 -12.45
C GLY A 228 -21.53 7.93 -12.09
N VAL A 229 -21.37 8.27 -10.83
CA VAL A 229 -21.27 9.65 -10.35
C VAL A 229 -19.86 9.90 -9.87
N THR A 230 -19.23 10.96 -10.39
CA THR A 230 -17.92 11.39 -9.90
C THR A 230 -18.04 11.80 -8.44
N LYS A 231 -17.35 11.08 -7.57
CA LYS A 231 -17.29 11.40 -6.13
C LYS A 231 -16.28 12.50 -5.89
N LEU A 232 -16.59 13.41 -4.98
CA LEU A 232 -15.62 14.38 -4.48
C LEU A 232 -14.45 13.63 -3.80
N PRO A 233 -13.21 14.18 -3.88
CA PRO A 233 -12.08 13.62 -3.14
C PRO A 233 -12.40 13.49 -1.66
N THR A 234 -12.03 12.37 -1.06
CA THR A 234 -12.22 12.17 0.37
C THR A 234 -11.30 13.09 1.17
N ARG A 235 -11.75 13.55 2.33
CA ARG A 235 -10.90 14.31 3.26
C ARG A 235 -9.74 13.46 3.73
N PHE A 236 -8.65 14.10 4.10
CA PHE A 236 -7.49 13.41 4.66
C PHE A 236 -7.81 12.80 6.01
N THR A 237 -7.27 11.61 6.27
CA THR A 237 -7.01 11.10 7.61
C THR A 237 -5.61 11.50 8.05
N PRO A 238 -5.21 11.39 9.34
CA PRO A 238 -3.83 11.64 9.74
C PRO A 238 -2.80 10.84 8.92
N ALA A 239 -3.09 9.58 8.62
CA ALA A 239 -2.23 8.73 7.80
C ALA A 239 -2.14 9.18 6.33
N THR A 240 -3.27 9.56 5.72
CA THR A 240 -3.26 10.03 4.32
C THR A 240 -2.70 11.44 4.18
N LEU A 241 -2.82 12.31 5.21
CA LEU A 241 -2.14 13.60 5.25
C LEU A 241 -0.62 13.41 5.34
N LEU A 242 -0.14 12.49 6.19
CA LEU A 242 1.28 12.15 6.26
C LEU A 242 1.80 11.66 4.91
N LYS A 243 1.02 10.80 4.23
CA LYS A 243 1.35 10.37 2.85
C LYS A 243 1.41 11.54 1.89
N ALA A 244 0.45 12.48 1.93
CA ALA A 244 0.45 13.67 1.10
C ALA A 244 1.66 14.57 1.38
N MET A 245 2.08 14.73 2.64
CA MET A 245 3.31 15.46 2.99
C MET A 245 4.56 14.82 2.38
N LYS A 246 4.67 13.50 2.41
CA LYS A 246 5.77 12.76 1.77
C LYS A 246 5.74 12.89 0.24
N GLU A 247 4.55 12.91 -0.34
CA GLU A 247 4.32 12.95 -1.78
C GLU A 247 3.84 14.33 -2.27
N ILE A 248 4.22 15.40 -1.57
CA ILE A 248 3.75 16.77 -1.83
C ILE A 248 3.98 17.22 -3.28
N HIS A 249 5.02 16.69 -3.93
CA HIS A 249 5.29 16.94 -5.35
C HIS A 249 4.11 16.60 -6.28
N LYS A 250 3.18 15.75 -5.86
CA LYS A 250 1.95 15.42 -6.64
C LYS A 250 0.89 16.53 -6.57
N TYR A 251 1.01 17.45 -5.63
CA TYR A 251 0.07 18.54 -5.38
C TYR A 251 0.58 19.89 -5.88
N VAL A 252 1.80 19.94 -6.40
CA VAL A 252 2.44 21.15 -6.90
C VAL A 252 2.38 21.18 -8.42
N HIS A 253 1.87 22.28 -8.98
CA HIS A 253 1.71 22.46 -10.43
C HIS A 253 3.01 22.84 -11.14
N ASP A 254 3.91 23.53 -10.46
CA ASP A 254 5.23 23.88 -10.99
C ASP A 254 6.12 22.63 -11.08
N LYS A 255 6.64 22.32 -12.29
CA LYS A 255 7.40 21.11 -12.56
C LYS A 255 8.79 21.11 -11.92
N GLU A 256 9.45 22.27 -11.85
CA GLU A 256 10.79 22.38 -11.26
C GLU A 256 10.71 22.25 -9.75
N LEU A 257 9.74 22.92 -9.13
CA LEU A 257 9.48 22.81 -7.70
C LEU A 257 9.02 21.39 -7.33
N ALA A 258 8.16 20.76 -8.13
CA ALA A 258 7.75 19.37 -7.92
C ALA A 258 8.94 18.40 -7.98
N ALA A 259 9.88 18.59 -8.92
CA ALA A 259 11.11 17.80 -9.00
C ALA A 259 11.97 17.94 -7.75
N SER A 260 12.23 19.19 -7.31
CA SER A 260 13.00 19.49 -6.09
C SER A 260 12.35 18.88 -4.83
N LEU A 261 11.04 19.01 -4.69
CA LEU A 261 10.29 18.43 -3.55
C LEU A 261 10.31 16.90 -3.56
N LYS A 262 10.37 16.28 -4.72
CA LYS A 262 10.52 14.83 -4.86
C LYS A 262 11.90 14.36 -4.40
N GLU A 263 12.95 15.10 -4.74
CA GLU A 263 14.34 14.81 -4.30
C GLU A 263 14.49 14.98 -2.78
N CYS A 264 13.85 15.98 -2.20
CA CYS A 264 13.88 16.24 -0.76
C CYS A 264 12.97 15.33 0.07
N SER A 265 12.33 14.32 -0.54
CA SER A 265 11.40 13.40 0.16
C SER A 265 10.17 14.08 0.78
N GLY A 266 9.75 15.24 0.24
CA GLY A 266 8.53 15.95 0.63
C GLY A 266 8.71 16.97 1.76
N ILE A 267 7.61 17.30 2.43
CA ILE A 267 7.58 18.26 3.56
C ILE A 267 7.84 17.53 4.87
N GLY A 268 8.74 18.07 5.68
CA GLY A 268 9.15 17.49 6.96
C GLY A 268 10.01 16.24 6.78
N THR A 269 10.54 15.74 7.88
CA THR A 269 11.31 14.50 7.95
C THR A 269 10.45 13.36 8.54
N GLU A 270 10.93 12.14 8.46
CA GLU A 270 10.28 10.99 9.13
C GLU A 270 10.03 11.27 10.63
N ALA A 271 10.98 11.96 11.29
CA ALA A 271 10.87 12.27 12.71
C ALA A 271 9.86 13.41 13.02
N THR A 272 9.54 14.27 12.08
CA THR A 272 8.79 15.51 12.35
C THR A 272 7.37 15.54 11.80
N ARG A 273 7.04 14.73 10.79
CA ARG A 273 5.70 14.75 10.16
C ARG A 273 4.58 14.47 11.17
N ALA A 274 4.76 13.48 12.04
CA ALA A 274 3.78 13.15 13.08
C ALA A 274 3.51 14.35 14.02
N SER A 275 4.58 14.95 14.54
CA SER A 275 4.47 16.10 15.46
C SER A 275 3.92 17.36 14.78
N ILE A 276 4.15 17.55 13.48
CA ILE A 276 3.53 18.64 12.72
C ILE A 276 2.00 18.45 12.67
N ILE A 277 1.52 17.25 12.34
CA ILE A 277 0.07 16.97 12.30
C ILE A 277 -0.54 17.16 13.69
N GLU A 278 0.10 16.64 14.73
CA GLU A 278 -0.35 16.80 16.11
C GLU A 278 -0.39 18.27 16.53
N MET A 279 0.64 19.05 16.18
CA MET A 279 0.70 20.49 16.47
C MET A 279 -0.44 21.25 15.78
N LEU A 280 -0.77 20.94 14.53
CA LEU A 280 -1.89 21.55 13.81
C LEU A 280 -3.22 21.28 14.52
N GLN A 281 -3.41 20.06 15.06
CA GLN A 281 -4.59 19.70 15.85
C GLN A 281 -4.59 20.45 17.21
N LYS A 282 -3.46 20.45 17.92
CA LYS A 282 -3.32 21.11 19.22
C LYS A 282 -3.54 22.63 19.14
N ARG A 283 -3.16 23.25 18.02
CA ARG A 283 -3.40 24.67 17.75
C ARG A 283 -4.79 24.94 17.17
N GLU A 284 -5.64 23.93 17.10
CA GLU A 284 -7.00 24.01 16.59
C GLU A 284 -7.12 24.54 15.16
N TYR A 285 -6.09 24.40 14.32
CA TYR A 285 -6.17 24.72 12.90
C TYR A 285 -6.91 23.64 12.10
N ILE A 286 -6.80 22.39 12.55
CA ILE A 286 -7.54 21.24 12.05
C ILE A 286 -8.09 20.44 13.23
N ARG A 287 -9.19 19.74 13.02
CA ARG A 287 -9.76 18.81 14.02
C ARG A 287 -10.06 17.46 13.38
N LEU A 288 -10.11 16.41 14.21
CA LEU A 288 -10.47 15.06 13.79
C LEU A 288 -11.97 14.86 13.95
N GLU A 289 -12.68 14.57 12.84
CA GLU A 289 -14.09 14.20 12.83
C GLU A 289 -14.26 12.85 12.11
N LYS A 290 -14.81 11.84 12.79
CA LYS A 290 -15.05 10.50 12.21
C LYS A 290 -13.83 9.94 11.44
N LYS A 291 -12.64 10.05 12.04
CA LYS A 291 -11.34 9.66 11.46
C LYS A 291 -10.82 10.56 10.31
N GLN A 292 -11.53 11.60 9.92
CA GLN A 292 -11.11 12.55 8.89
C GLN A 292 -10.64 13.86 9.52
N LEU A 293 -9.65 14.49 8.90
CA LEU A 293 -9.17 15.81 9.27
C LEU A 293 -10.04 16.87 8.59
N VAL A 294 -10.57 17.78 9.39
CA VAL A 294 -11.41 18.88 8.94
C VAL A 294 -10.76 20.20 9.35
N PRO A 295 -10.62 21.19 8.45
CA PRO A 295 -10.15 22.51 8.84
C PRO A 295 -11.17 23.18 9.77
N THR A 296 -10.67 23.95 10.72
CA THR A 296 -11.49 24.83 11.57
C THR A 296 -11.62 26.22 10.97
N ASP A 297 -12.54 27.05 11.49
CA ASP A 297 -12.65 28.45 11.07
C ASP A 297 -11.36 29.23 11.33
N LEU A 298 -10.67 28.90 12.42
CA LEU A 298 -9.36 29.49 12.75
C LEU A 298 -8.32 29.11 11.69
N GLY A 299 -8.25 27.83 11.30
CA GLY A 299 -7.35 27.35 10.25
C GLY A 299 -7.64 27.99 8.88
N ILE A 300 -8.93 28.08 8.52
CA ILE A 300 -9.36 28.74 7.28
C ILE A 300 -8.99 30.23 7.31
N SER A 301 -9.22 30.92 8.42
CA SER A 301 -8.87 32.34 8.58
C SER A 301 -7.38 32.57 8.48
N LEU A 302 -6.56 31.69 9.07
CA LEU A 302 -5.10 31.76 8.94
C LEU A 302 -4.67 31.68 7.47
N CYS A 303 -5.19 30.69 6.73
CA CYS A 303 -4.87 30.57 5.30
C CYS A 303 -5.29 31.79 4.48
N LYS A 304 -6.40 32.47 4.83
CA LYS A 304 -6.83 33.69 4.12
C LYS A 304 -5.92 34.91 4.37
N ILE A 305 -5.18 34.91 5.47
CA ILE A 305 -4.28 36.02 5.83
C ILE A 305 -2.88 35.82 5.25
N LEU A 306 -2.49 34.55 5.04
CA LEU A 306 -1.18 34.23 4.50
C LEU A 306 -1.05 34.68 3.03
N PRO A 307 0.09 35.26 2.63
CA PRO A 307 0.35 35.60 1.24
C PRO A 307 0.34 34.36 0.34
N ASP A 308 -0.13 34.51 -0.89
CA ASP A 308 -0.21 33.42 -1.89
C ASP A 308 1.14 32.71 -2.11
N LYS A 309 2.25 33.47 -2.06
CA LYS A 309 3.61 32.90 -2.15
C LYS A 309 3.98 31.91 -1.05
N ILE A 310 3.26 31.93 0.08
CA ILE A 310 3.44 30.97 1.19
C ILE A 310 2.47 29.79 1.03
N LEU A 311 1.27 30.06 0.52
CA LEU A 311 0.21 29.04 0.34
C LEU A 311 0.40 28.22 -0.94
N PHE A 312 0.89 28.87 -1.98
CA PHE A 312 1.04 28.27 -3.32
C PHE A 312 2.45 28.63 -3.85
N PRO A 313 3.48 27.98 -3.34
CA PRO A 313 4.86 28.23 -3.78
C PRO A 313 5.09 27.82 -5.24
#